data_9ec64ae3d3f281139bb7eafdf09babe2
#
_entry.id   9ec64ae3d3f281139bb7eafdf09babe2
#
_cell.length_a   1.000
_cell.length_b   1.000
_cell.length_c   1.000
_cell.angle_alpha   90.00
_cell.angle_beta   90.00
_cell.angle_gamma   90.00
#
_symmetry.space_group_name_H-M   'P 1'
#
loop_
_entity.id
_entity.type
_entity.pdbx_description
1 polymer ?
#
loop_
_entity_poly.entity_id
_entity_poly.type
_entity_poly.pdbx_seq_one_letter_code
_entity_poly.pdbx_strand_id
1 'polypeptide(L)'
;MNNNDYKEVLFYAASIFNERMGTEFSEDNLVLRCFQTENQHESFEQFCQQYFPDRLTDRYKEDGYFDFHASAFVGKGDGVDGILLRTDIARHPAVLKHILLHELAHIFCTRNELDGDNFYERYCMDDTISREEDGTIN
;
A
#
# COMPACT_ATOMS: atom_id res chain seq x y z
N MET A 1 -8.41 -8.99 12.70
CA MET A 1 -8.77 -7.72 12.01
C MET A 1 -9.65 -8.04 10.81
N ASN A 2 -10.68 -7.23 10.59
CA ASN A 2 -11.51 -7.33 9.39
C ASN A 2 -11.07 -6.28 8.36
N ASN A 3 -11.72 -6.26 7.20
CA ASN A 3 -11.34 -5.32 6.12
C ASN A 3 -11.44 -3.85 6.54
N ASN A 4 -12.39 -3.49 7.40
CA ASN A 4 -12.51 -2.12 7.88
C ASN A 4 -11.33 -1.73 8.76
N ASP A 5 -10.82 -2.66 9.56
CA ASP A 5 -9.65 -2.41 10.41
C ASP A 5 -8.42 -2.11 9.56
N TYR A 6 -8.22 -2.84 8.45
CA TYR A 6 -7.10 -2.58 7.53
C TYR A 6 -7.25 -1.24 6.85
N LYS A 7 -8.47 -0.85 6.49
CA LYS A 7 -8.74 0.47 5.93
C LYS A 7 -8.41 1.58 6.93
N GLU A 8 -8.77 1.40 8.19
CA GLU A 8 -8.46 2.38 9.23
C GLU A 8 -6.95 2.57 9.37
N VAL A 9 -6.19 1.47 9.35
CA VAL A 9 -4.73 1.56 9.42
C VAL A 9 -4.18 2.29 8.19
N LEU A 10 -4.72 1.99 7.00
CA LEU A 10 -4.28 2.67 5.77
C LEU A 10 -4.52 4.17 5.85
N PHE A 11 -5.72 4.60 6.24
CA PHE A 11 -6.02 6.03 6.23
C PHE A 11 -5.38 6.77 7.39
N TYR A 12 -5.05 6.08 8.46
CA TYR A 12 -4.18 6.64 9.49
C TYR A 12 -2.76 6.85 8.92
N ALA A 13 -2.20 5.86 8.26
CA ALA A 13 -0.91 6.00 7.59
C ALA A 13 -0.93 7.11 6.54
N ALA A 14 -2.01 7.17 5.77
CA ALA A 14 -2.18 8.21 4.76
C ALA A 14 -2.21 9.61 5.38
N SER A 15 -2.86 9.77 6.54
CA SER A 15 -2.90 11.08 7.21
C SER A 15 -1.50 11.53 7.65
N ILE A 16 -0.69 10.60 8.13
CA ILE A 16 0.70 10.89 8.49
C ILE A 16 1.50 11.28 7.24
N PHE A 17 1.36 10.50 6.18
CA PHE A 17 2.06 10.76 4.94
C PHE A 17 1.65 12.11 4.33
N ASN A 18 0.35 12.40 4.33
CA ASN A 18 -0.18 13.67 3.82
C ASN A 18 0.39 14.86 4.55
N GLU A 19 0.41 14.79 5.88
CA GLU A 19 0.95 15.87 6.71
C GLU A 19 2.42 16.11 6.41
N ARG A 20 3.17 15.02 6.26
CA ARG A 20 4.60 15.11 6.04
C ARG A 20 4.99 15.54 4.63
N MET A 21 4.27 15.03 3.63
CA MET A 21 4.65 15.20 2.24
C MET A 21 3.77 16.19 1.46
N GLY A 22 2.75 16.73 2.10
CA GLY A 22 1.84 17.65 1.42
C GLY A 22 0.95 16.98 0.40
N THR A 23 0.67 15.68 0.56
CA THR A 23 -0.19 14.93 -0.32
C THR A 23 -1.65 14.95 0.16
N GLU A 24 -2.55 14.42 -0.65
CA GLU A 24 -3.99 14.44 -0.37
C GLU A 24 -4.63 13.05 -0.53
N PHE A 25 -3.96 12.00 -0.07
CA PHE A 25 -4.54 10.65 -0.13
C PHE A 25 -5.79 10.58 0.74
N SER A 26 -6.88 10.05 0.16
CA SER A 26 -8.16 9.91 0.85
C SER A 26 -8.93 8.72 0.28
N GLU A 27 -10.10 8.45 0.85
CA GLU A 27 -10.98 7.40 0.34
C GLU A 27 -11.46 7.66 -1.09
N ASP A 28 -11.41 8.92 -1.54
CA ASP A 28 -11.86 9.30 -2.88
C ASP A 28 -10.85 8.92 -3.96
N ASN A 29 -9.56 8.83 -3.61
CA ASN A 29 -8.50 8.61 -4.60
C ASN A 29 -7.59 7.43 -4.30
N LEU A 30 -7.86 6.66 -3.25
CA LEU A 30 -7.03 5.54 -2.84
C LEU A 30 -7.91 4.35 -2.47
N VAL A 31 -7.69 3.21 -3.13
CA VAL A 31 -8.45 1.99 -2.87
C VAL A 31 -7.56 0.91 -2.27
N LEU A 32 -8.13 0.11 -1.38
CA LEU A 32 -7.44 -0.99 -0.72
C LEU A 32 -8.16 -2.29 -1.02
N ARG A 33 -7.42 -3.29 -1.43
CA ARG A 33 -7.90 -4.67 -1.56
C ARG A 33 -7.05 -5.58 -0.69
N CYS A 34 -7.68 -6.29 0.24
CA CYS A 34 -7.00 -7.28 1.06
C CYS A 34 -7.14 -8.66 0.41
N PHE A 35 -6.11 -9.49 0.55
CA PHE A 35 -6.13 -10.84 0.01
C PHE A 35 -5.33 -11.79 0.90
N GLN A 36 -5.54 -13.07 0.68
CA GLN A 36 -4.80 -14.15 1.34
C GLN A 36 -4.25 -15.10 0.27
N THR A 37 -3.33 -15.95 0.68
CA THR A 37 -2.67 -16.86 -0.27
C THR A 37 -3.68 -17.70 -1.07
N GLU A 38 -4.71 -18.23 -0.41
CA GLU A 38 -5.68 -19.11 -1.05
C GLU A 38 -6.57 -18.41 -2.08
N ASN A 39 -6.72 -17.09 -2.03
CA ASN A 39 -7.54 -16.35 -2.99
C ASN A 39 -6.76 -15.29 -3.77
N GLN A 40 -5.44 -15.40 -3.80
CA GLN A 40 -4.58 -14.36 -4.37
C GLN A 40 -4.86 -14.08 -5.85
N HIS A 41 -5.04 -15.11 -6.66
CA HIS A 41 -5.31 -14.95 -8.10
C HIS A 41 -6.64 -14.24 -8.33
N GLU A 42 -7.69 -14.73 -7.68
CA GLU A 42 -9.02 -14.15 -7.83
C GLU A 42 -9.07 -12.69 -7.37
N SER A 43 -8.46 -12.40 -6.22
CA SER A 43 -8.44 -11.04 -5.69
C SER A 43 -7.68 -10.09 -6.60
N PHE A 44 -6.53 -10.53 -7.13
CA PHE A 44 -5.74 -9.74 -8.06
C PHE A 44 -6.52 -9.45 -9.35
N GLU A 45 -7.15 -10.50 -9.92
CA GLU A 45 -7.93 -10.36 -11.14
C GLU A 45 -9.08 -9.37 -10.96
N GLN A 46 -9.85 -9.50 -9.89
CA GLN A 46 -10.97 -8.62 -9.60
C GLN A 46 -10.52 -7.18 -9.39
N PHE A 47 -9.46 -7.00 -8.64
CA PHE A 47 -8.91 -5.66 -8.36
C PHE A 47 -8.44 -4.97 -9.63
N CYS A 48 -7.67 -5.67 -10.46
CA CYS A 48 -7.17 -5.12 -11.71
C CYS A 48 -8.28 -4.86 -12.72
N GLN A 49 -9.24 -5.76 -12.84
CA GLN A 49 -10.37 -5.56 -13.74
C GLN A 49 -11.15 -4.31 -13.38
N GLN A 50 -11.30 -4.03 -12.10
CA GLN A 50 -12.08 -2.89 -11.63
C GLN A 50 -11.32 -1.56 -11.75
N TYR A 51 -10.04 -1.53 -11.40
CA TYR A 51 -9.30 -0.29 -11.24
C TYR A 51 -8.07 -0.14 -12.13
N PHE A 52 -7.41 -1.24 -12.47
CA PHE A 52 -6.11 -1.20 -13.16
C PHE A 52 -6.03 -2.26 -14.27
N PRO A 53 -6.92 -2.18 -15.26
CA PRO A 53 -7.00 -3.25 -16.29
C PRO A 53 -5.69 -3.47 -17.06
N ASP A 54 -4.87 -2.43 -17.20
CA ASP A 54 -3.58 -2.54 -17.89
C ASP A 54 -2.55 -3.37 -17.11
N ARG A 55 -2.78 -3.58 -15.82
CA ARG A 55 -1.91 -4.39 -14.98
C ARG A 55 -2.26 -5.87 -15.00
N LEU A 56 -3.38 -6.23 -15.62
CA LEU A 56 -3.84 -7.62 -15.71
C LEU A 56 -3.16 -8.29 -16.90
N THR A 57 -1.96 -8.79 -16.69
CA THR A 57 -1.16 -9.53 -17.67
C THR A 57 -1.01 -10.96 -17.18
N ASP A 58 -0.40 -11.84 -17.97
CA ASP A 58 -0.21 -13.23 -17.57
C ASP A 58 0.87 -13.43 -16.49
N ARG A 59 1.59 -12.38 -16.15
CA ARG A 59 2.70 -12.46 -15.17
C ARG A 59 2.25 -12.89 -13.78
N TYR A 60 1.02 -12.57 -13.38
CA TYR A 60 0.53 -12.95 -12.05
C TYR A 60 0.36 -14.46 -11.87
N LYS A 61 0.40 -15.21 -12.97
CA LYS A 61 0.33 -16.68 -12.95
C LYS A 61 1.69 -17.34 -12.72
N GLU A 62 2.76 -16.56 -12.78
CA GLU A 62 4.11 -17.06 -12.57
C GLU A 62 4.37 -17.33 -11.08
N ASP A 63 5.18 -18.37 -10.81
CA ASP A 63 5.55 -18.72 -9.44
C ASP A 63 6.27 -17.52 -8.78
N GLY A 64 5.91 -17.24 -7.55
CA GLY A 64 6.55 -16.17 -6.78
C GLY A 64 6.02 -14.78 -7.07
N TYR A 65 5.07 -14.63 -7.97
CA TYR A 65 4.53 -13.30 -8.30
C TYR A 65 3.95 -12.60 -7.07
N PHE A 66 3.32 -13.35 -6.17
CA PHE A 66 2.67 -12.81 -4.97
C PHE A 66 3.58 -12.85 -3.72
N ASP A 67 4.88 -12.96 -3.91
CA ASP A 67 5.85 -12.93 -2.82
C ASP A 67 6.08 -11.48 -2.34
N PHE A 68 5.01 -10.86 -1.82
CA PHE A 68 5.08 -9.51 -1.27
C PHE A 68 4.08 -9.38 -0.13
N HIS A 69 4.32 -8.44 0.79
CA HIS A 69 3.36 -8.09 1.84
C HIS A 69 2.27 -7.18 1.30
N ALA A 70 2.65 -6.27 0.44
CA ALA A 70 1.73 -5.34 -0.22
C ALA A 70 2.31 -4.91 -1.56
N SER A 71 1.45 -4.40 -2.43
CA SER A 71 1.87 -3.87 -3.73
C SER A 71 1.09 -2.60 -4.03
N ALA A 72 1.80 -1.59 -4.50
CA ALA A 72 1.20 -0.31 -4.88
C ALA A 72 0.85 -0.28 -6.36
N PHE A 73 -0.27 0.34 -6.66
CA PHE A 73 -0.77 0.51 -8.03
C PHE A 73 -1.06 1.99 -8.25
N VAL A 74 -0.50 2.54 -9.31
CA VAL A 74 -0.67 3.96 -9.62
C VAL A 74 -1.63 4.10 -10.79
N GLY A 75 -2.66 4.91 -10.58
CA GLY A 75 -3.64 5.19 -11.62
C GLY A 75 -3.12 6.13 -12.67
N LYS A 76 -3.84 6.21 -13.79
CA LYS A 76 -3.50 7.11 -14.88
C LYS A 76 -4.22 8.45 -14.69
N GLY A 77 -3.49 9.54 -14.83
CA GLY A 77 -4.06 10.88 -14.72
C GLY A 77 -4.79 11.07 -13.40
N ASP A 78 -6.09 11.38 -13.48
CA ASP A 78 -6.95 11.58 -12.31
C ASP A 78 -7.54 10.28 -11.76
N GLY A 79 -7.07 9.13 -12.25
CA GLY A 79 -7.54 7.84 -11.76
C GLY A 79 -7.12 7.58 -10.32
N VAL A 80 -7.77 6.60 -9.69
CA VAL A 80 -7.44 6.23 -8.31
C VAL A 80 -6.11 5.48 -8.27
N ASP A 81 -5.43 5.58 -7.14
CA ASP A 81 -4.29 4.73 -6.81
C ASP A 81 -4.78 3.59 -5.93
N GLY A 82 -4.01 2.54 -5.81
CA GLY A 82 -4.43 1.40 -5.03
C GLY A 82 -3.32 0.67 -4.33
N ILE A 83 -3.70 -0.08 -3.30
CA ILE A 83 -2.80 -0.95 -2.58
C ILE A 83 -3.46 -2.31 -2.46
N LEU A 84 -2.72 -3.35 -2.82
CA LEU A 84 -3.11 -4.74 -2.64
C LEU A 84 -2.33 -5.26 -1.44
N LEU A 85 -3.03 -5.65 -0.38
CA LEU A 85 -2.42 -6.01 0.91
C LEU A 85 -2.67 -7.47 1.24
N ARG A 86 -1.58 -8.21 1.49
CA ARG A 86 -1.67 -9.59 1.95
C ARG A 86 -1.89 -9.63 3.46
N THR A 87 -3.04 -10.15 3.89
CA THR A 87 -3.45 -10.09 5.29
C THR A 87 -3.10 -11.34 6.12
N ASP A 88 -2.66 -12.42 5.48
CA ASP A 88 -2.25 -13.61 6.20
C ASP A 88 -0.80 -13.54 6.72
N ILE A 89 -0.03 -12.55 6.30
CA ILE A 89 1.36 -12.36 6.71
C ILE A 89 1.50 -11.20 7.71
N ALA A 90 1.03 -10.03 7.34
CA ALA A 90 1.19 -8.81 8.13
C ALA A 90 -0.01 -8.64 9.05
N ARG A 91 0.16 -8.90 10.34
CA ARG A 91 -0.93 -8.90 11.31
C ARG A 91 -0.82 -7.84 12.39
N HIS A 92 0.38 -7.36 12.64
CA HIS A 92 0.58 -6.37 13.70
C HIS A 92 0.32 -4.96 13.19
N PRO A 93 -0.52 -4.15 13.86
CA PRO A 93 -0.89 -2.82 13.33
C PRO A 93 0.27 -1.92 12.96
N ALA A 94 1.36 -1.97 13.71
CA ALA A 94 2.49 -1.11 13.38
C ALA A 94 3.34 -1.62 12.23
N VAL A 95 3.45 -2.92 12.10
CA VAL A 95 4.08 -3.52 10.91
C VAL A 95 3.24 -3.15 9.70
N LEU A 96 1.92 -3.26 9.81
CA LEU A 96 1.00 -2.85 8.75
C LEU A 96 1.15 -1.38 8.39
N LYS A 97 1.19 -0.50 9.38
CA LYS A 97 1.35 0.93 9.13
C LYS A 97 2.65 1.22 8.39
N HIS A 98 3.71 0.56 8.78
CA HIS A 98 5.02 0.71 8.15
C HIS A 98 4.98 0.26 6.69
N ILE A 99 4.39 -0.90 6.43
CA ILE A 99 4.21 -1.43 5.08
C ILE A 99 3.39 -0.46 4.23
N LEU A 100 2.30 0.06 4.78
CA LEU A 100 1.41 0.96 4.05
C LEU A 100 2.06 2.30 3.76
N LEU A 101 2.84 2.84 4.68
CA LEU A 101 3.65 4.04 4.43
C LEU A 101 4.64 3.81 3.30
N HIS A 102 5.26 2.63 3.25
CA HIS A 102 6.17 2.26 2.17
C HIS A 102 5.45 2.24 0.82
N GLU A 103 4.25 1.67 0.76
CA GLU A 103 3.47 1.64 -0.48
C GLU A 103 3.00 3.02 -0.91
N LEU A 104 2.59 3.86 0.04
CA LEU A 104 2.25 5.26 -0.26
C LEU A 104 3.44 6.02 -0.82
N ALA A 105 4.64 5.75 -0.30
CA ALA A 105 5.86 6.34 -0.83
C ALA A 105 6.12 5.91 -2.27
N HIS A 106 5.88 4.65 -2.61
CA HIS A 106 6.01 4.18 -4.00
C HIS A 106 5.05 4.91 -4.92
N ILE A 107 3.81 5.11 -4.51
CA ILE A 107 2.82 5.85 -5.30
C ILE A 107 3.29 7.29 -5.49
N PHE A 108 3.71 7.94 -4.42
CA PHE A 108 4.19 9.33 -4.47
C PHE A 108 5.39 9.47 -5.40
N CYS A 109 6.37 8.57 -5.28
CA CYS A 109 7.57 8.60 -6.09
C CYS A 109 7.27 8.38 -7.57
N THR A 110 6.38 7.44 -7.88
CA THR A 110 5.99 7.17 -9.27
C THR A 110 5.30 8.39 -9.89
N ARG A 111 4.39 9.01 -9.16
CA ARG A 111 3.68 10.19 -9.67
C ARG A 111 4.60 11.42 -9.83
N ASN A 112 5.66 11.49 -9.05
CA ASN A 112 6.59 12.62 -9.07
C ASN A 112 7.93 12.30 -9.73
N GLU A 113 8.06 11.12 -10.34
CA GLU A 113 9.26 10.68 -11.04
C GLU A 113 10.51 10.69 -10.16
N LEU A 114 10.36 10.23 -8.91
CA LEU A 114 11.44 10.15 -7.94
C LEU A 114 11.92 8.72 -7.74
N ASP A 115 13.14 8.56 -7.19
CA ASP A 115 13.67 7.25 -6.84
C ASP A 115 13.01 6.76 -5.55
N GLY A 116 12.16 5.75 -5.65
CA GLY A 116 11.38 5.24 -4.55
C GLY A 116 12.18 4.61 -3.42
N ASP A 117 13.28 3.94 -3.75
CA ASP A 117 14.06 3.22 -2.74
C ASP A 117 14.68 4.17 -1.71
N ASN A 118 15.38 5.19 -2.20
CA ASN A 118 16.01 6.17 -1.31
C ASN A 118 14.98 7.08 -0.64
N PHE A 119 13.87 7.33 -1.32
CA PHE A 119 12.84 8.22 -0.81
C PHE A 119 12.23 7.66 0.48
N TYR A 120 11.85 6.39 0.47
CA TYR A 120 11.21 5.80 1.65
C TYR A 120 12.13 5.84 2.86
N GLU A 121 13.38 5.43 2.70
CA GLU A 121 14.34 5.44 3.80
C GLU A 121 14.56 6.84 4.35
N ARG A 122 14.58 7.84 3.49
CA ARG A 122 14.88 9.20 3.89
C ARG A 122 13.69 9.91 4.57
N TYR A 123 12.48 9.65 4.09
CA TYR A 123 11.32 10.45 4.49
C TYR A 123 10.27 9.69 5.29
N CYS A 124 10.12 8.40 5.06
CA CYS A 124 9.05 7.61 5.68
C CYS A 124 9.54 6.72 6.82
N MET A 125 10.83 6.39 6.81
CA MET A 125 11.45 5.55 7.84
C MET A 125 12.20 6.36 8.89
N ASP A 126 11.99 7.66 8.97
CA ASP A 126 12.69 8.45 9.96
C ASP A 126 12.19 8.12 11.37
N ASP A 127 13.01 8.49 12.35
CA ASP A 127 12.76 8.17 13.75
C ASP A 127 11.42 8.67 14.27
N THR A 128 10.92 9.78 13.75
CA THR A 128 9.69 10.37 14.22
C THR A 128 8.49 9.46 13.96
N ILE A 129 8.45 8.85 12.79
CA ILE A 129 7.37 7.94 12.42
C ILE A 129 7.59 6.58 13.05
N SER A 130 8.79 6.03 12.90
CA SER A 130 9.08 4.66 13.32
C SER A 130 9.05 4.46 14.82
N ARG A 131 9.55 5.42 15.57
CA ARG A 131 9.61 5.31 17.03
C ARG A 131 8.25 5.37 17.69
N GLU A 132 7.39 6.25 17.21
CA GLU A 132 6.04 6.32 17.75
C GLU A 132 5.33 4.98 17.58
N GLU A 133 5.55 4.35 16.44
CA GLU A 133 4.90 3.11 16.16
C GLU A 133 5.50 1.94 16.91
N ASP A 134 6.80 1.87 16.98
CA ASP A 134 7.46 0.82 17.77
C ASP A 134 7.03 0.92 19.22
N GLY A 135 6.95 2.12 19.77
CA GLY A 135 6.44 2.34 21.10
C GLY A 135 5.00 1.93 21.27
N THR A 136 4.21 2.04 20.22
CA THR A 136 2.80 1.68 20.25
C THR A 136 2.62 0.17 20.14
N ILE A 137 3.51 -0.48 19.43
CA ILE A 137 3.37 -1.86 19.11
C ILE A 137 4.08 -2.77 20.01
N ASN A 138 5.12 -2.34 20.58
CA ASN A 138 5.83 -3.11 21.57
C ASN A 138 5.05 -3.12 22.89
#